data_3c49039f2f4cbeb5e0153e09dd45cdf5
#
_entry.id   3c49039f2f4cbeb5e0153e09dd45cdf5
#
_cell.length_a   1.000
_cell.length_b   1.000
_cell.length_c   1.000
_cell.angle_alpha   90.00
_cell.angle_beta   90.00
_cell.angle_gamma   90.00
#
_symmetry.space_group_name_H-M   'P 1'
#
loop_
_entity.id
_entity.type
_entity.pdbx_description
1 polymer ?
#
loop_
_entity_poly.entity_id
_entity_poly.type
_entity_poly.pdbx_seq_one_letter_code
_entity_poly.pdbx_strand_id
1 'polypeptide(L)'
;MIRADLHMHSTVSDGSFTIPELIARARQNGLEAIAITDHDTLSQRFQIPADTGLQVLTGIEISAYDYENDFRVHMLGYGIQKPEVTEQAVHPTLEARHANSLKQIEILNQHGCEIDLSQLRRADGKYIYKQHIMDDLVRRGKAPDMFGEFYQKTFKHGGICDFDIRYPSPLEALRAIKDAGGLAVLAHSGQQQNFCIIPELAKQGLDGLELHHHANSEKDREIIRAYAAQYDLFLTGGSDFHGKFEGVLVD
;
A
#
# COMPACT_ATOMS: atom_id res chain seq x y z
N MET A 1 -7.75 4.71 -25.60
CA MET A 1 -7.90 4.41 -24.16
C MET A 1 -6.49 4.30 -23.61
N ILE A 2 -6.13 5.09 -22.60
CA ILE A 2 -4.79 5.05 -21.99
C ILE A 2 -4.69 3.75 -21.17
N ARG A 3 -3.63 2.98 -21.38
CA ARG A 3 -3.32 1.80 -20.56
C ARG A 3 -2.51 2.27 -19.35
N ALA A 4 -3.10 2.20 -18.17
CA ALA A 4 -2.49 2.69 -16.95
C ALA A 4 -2.67 1.69 -15.78
N ASP A 5 -1.66 1.66 -14.90
CA ASP A 5 -1.72 0.99 -13.60
C ASP A 5 -1.49 2.06 -12.52
N LEU A 6 -2.54 2.35 -11.75
CA LEU A 6 -2.52 3.46 -10.80
C LEU A 6 -2.29 3.03 -9.34
N HIS A 7 -1.88 1.77 -9.11
CA HIS A 7 -1.64 1.26 -7.76
C HIS A 7 -0.52 0.23 -7.78
N MET A 8 0.67 0.62 -7.38
CA MET A 8 1.83 -0.28 -7.23
C MET A 8 2.83 0.21 -6.20
N HIS A 9 3.60 -0.73 -5.65
CA HIS A 9 4.55 -0.51 -4.58
C HIS A 9 5.99 -0.79 -5.01
N SER A 10 6.89 0.06 -4.55
CA SER A 10 8.33 -0.08 -4.78
C SER A 10 9.07 -0.55 -3.52
N THR A 11 10.39 -0.73 -3.63
CA THR A 11 11.26 -1.00 -2.48
C THR A 11 11.35 0.17 -1.48
N VAL A 12 10.72 1.31 -1.76
CA VAL A 12 10.63 2.44 -0.83
C VAL A 12 9.68 2.11 0.32
N SER A 13 8.59 1.35 0.05
CA SER A 13 7.76 0.75 1.10
C SER A 13 8.01 -0.76 1.20
N ASP A 14 7.15 -1.57 0.69
CA ASP A 14 7.13 -3.03 0.88
C ASP A 14 7.06 -3.83 -0.43
N GLY A 15 7.23 -3.17 -1.57
CA GLY A 15 7.43 -3.83 -2.84
C GLY A 15 8.83 -4.44 -2.99
N SER A 16 8.99 -5.37 -3.92
CA SER A 16 10.26 -6.08 -4.16
C SER A 16 11.05 -5.55 -5.36
N PHE A 17 10.52 -4.56 -6.07
CA PHE A 17 11.19 -3.94 -7.23
C PHE A 17 11.52 -2.48 -6.95
N THR A 18 12.69 -2.05 -7.42
CA THR A 18 13.06 -0.64 -7.43
C THR A 18 12.21 0.13 -8.44
N ILE A 19 12.13 1.45 -8.28
CA ILE A 19 11.39 2.31 -9.19
C ILE A 19 11.83 2.16 -10.65
N PRO A 20 13.14 2.15 -10.99
CA PRO A 20 13.57 1.87 -12.36
C PRO A 20 13.11 0.51 -12.90
N GLU A 21 13.09 -0.54 -12.06
CA GLU A 21 12.61 -1.87 -12.47
C GLU A 21 11.10 -1.87 -12.71
N LEU A 22 10.30 -1.17 -11.88
CA LEU A 22 8.85 -1.00 -12.10
C LEU A 22 8.58 -0.28 -13.43
N ILE A 23 9.28 0.82 -13.69
CA ILE A 23 9.17 1.57 -14.95
C ILE A 23 9.52 0.69 -16.16
N ALA A 24 10.61 -0.07 -16.07
CA ALA A 24 11.02 -0.97 -17.15
C ALA A 24 9.95 -2.05 -17.43
N ARG A 25 9.37 -2.64 -16.38
CA ARG A 25 8.29 -3.63 -16.49
C ARG A 25 7.01 -3.02 -17.08
N ALA A 26 6.60 -1.85 -16.59
CA ALA A 26 5.43 -1.15 -17.10
C ALA A 26 5.55 -0.89 -18.62
N ARG A 27 6.73 -0.44 -19.08
CA ARG A 27 7.01 -0.26 -20.49
C ARG A 27 6.96 -1.57 -21.29
N GLN A 28 7.52 -2.65 -20.74
CA GLN A 28 7.48 -3.98 -21.39
C GLN A 28 6.05 -4.48 -21.56
N ASN A 29 5.16 -4.16 -20.61
CA ASN A 29 3.74 -4.50 -20.67
C ASN A 29 2.91 -3.50 -21.49
N GLY A 30 3.55 -2.50 -22.11
CA GLY A 30 2.86 -1.52 -22.96
C GLY A 30 1.97 -0.55 -22.18
N LEU A 31 2.27 -0.30 -20.91
CA LEU A 31 1.59 0.75 -20.13
C LEU A 31 2.09 2.13 -20.58
N GLU A 32 1.17 3.09 -20.63
CA GLU A 32 1.44 4.50 -20.97
C GLU A 32 1.59 5.37 -19.72
N ALA A 33 0.98 4.93 -18.59
CA ALA A 33 1.07 5.61 -17.31
C ALA A 33 1.10 4.63 -16.16
N ILE A 34 1.80 4.99 -15.08
CA ILE A 34 1.79 4.28 -13.80
C ILE A 34 1.69 5.28 -12.63
N ALA A 35 1.14 4.84 -11.50
CA ALA A 35 1.31 5.54 -10.24
C ALA A 35 2.06 4.66 -9.24
N ILE A 36 3.10 5.20 -8.62
CA ILE A 36 3.80 4.55 -7.52
C ILE A 36 3.19 5.09 -6.23
N THR A 37 2.53 4.21 -5.50
CA THR A 37 1.68 4.52 -4.35
C THR A 37 2.20 3.85 -3.07
N ASP A 38 3.48 3.98 -2.81
CA ASP A 38 4.16 3.39 -1.64
C ASP A 38 3.42 3.69 -0.33
N HIS A 39 3.38 2.71 0.58
CA HIS A 39 2.67 2.82 1.85
C HIS A 39 3.24 3.92 2.75
N ASP A 40 2.37 4.83 3.16
CA ASP A 40 2.59 5.86 4.17
C ASP A 40 3.80 6.78 3.87
N THR A 41 4.23 6.90 2.61
CA THR A 41 5.37 7.74 2.22
C THR A 41 5.19 8.34 0.83
N LEU A 42 5.81 9.50 0.61
CA LEU A 42 5.97 10.14 -0.71
C LEU A 42 7.46 10.23 -1.12
N SER A 43 8.37 9.58 -0.37
CA SER A 43 9.81 9.70 -0.62
C SER A 43 10.26 9.07 -1.95
N GLN A 44 9.47 8.18 -2.55
CA GLN A 44 9.68 7.65 -3.89
C GLN A 44 9.78 8.73 -4.96
N ARG A 45 9.16 9.92 -4.76
CA ARG A 45 9.25 11.05 -5.71
C ARG A 45 10.69 11.49 -6.01
N PHE A 46 11.60 11.30 -5.08
CA PHE A 46 13.00 11.66 -5.25
C PHE A 46 13.83 10.63 -6.05
N GLN A 47 13.23 9.46 -6.30
CA GLN A 47 13.89 8.34 -6.98
C GLN A 47 13.35 8.11 -8.40
N ILE A 48 12.34 8.87 -8.82
CA ILE A 48 11.77 8.77 -10.17
C ILE A 48 12.77 9.43 -11.15
N PRO A 49 13.27 8.68 -12.16
CA PRO A 49 14.18 9.26 -13.17
C PRO A 49 13.51 10.35 -13.98
N ALA A 50 14.28 11.31 -14.46
CA ALA A 50 13.77 12.40 -15.30
C ALA A 50 13.23 11.92 -16.66
N ASP A 51 13.82 10.86 -17.22
CA ASP A 51 13.33 10.20 -18.45
C ASP A 51 12.83 8.81 -18.11
N THR A 52 11.53 8.64 -18.13
CA THR A 52 10.85 7.38 -17.79
C THR A 52 10.32 6.64 -19.03
N GLY A 53 10.17 7.34 -20.17
CA GLY A 53 9.55 6.81 -21.39
C GLY A 53 8.06 6.46 -21.27
N LEU A 54 7.42 6.76 -20.14
CA LEU A 54 5.97 6.71 -19.87
C LEU A 54 5.64 7.74 -18.78
N GLN A 55 4.36 8.02 -18.54
CA GLN A 55 3.95 8.90 -17.47
C GLN A 55 4.07 8.20 -16.11
N VAL A 56 4.84 8.77 -15.18
CA VAL A 56 4.95 8.28 -13.80
C VAL A 56 4.37 9.30 -12.85
N LEU A 57 3.32 8.90 -12.15
CA LEU A 57 2.67 9.67 -11.10
C LEU A 57 3.25 9.28 -9.74
N THR A 58 3.54 10.27 -8.91
CA THR A 58 3.76 10.04 -7.48
C THR A 58 2.42 10.01 -6.79
N GLY A 59 2.10 8.90 -6.17
CA GLY A 59 0.95 8.74 -5.29
C GLY A 59 1.38 8.29 -3.90
N ILE A 60 0.42 7.95 -3.07
CA ILE A 60 0.60 7.35 -1.75
C ILE A 60 -0.55 6.40 -1.49
N GLU A 61 -0.29 5.31 -0.78
CA GLU A 61 -1.34 4.52 -0.14
C GLU A 61 -1.23 4.68 1.37
N ILE A 62 -2.20 5.38 1.98
CA ILE A 62 -2.24 5.59 3.42
C ILE A 62 -2.96 4.43 4.08
N SER A 63 -2.28 3.77 5.02
CA SER A 63 -2.85 2.72 5.85
C SER A 63 -3.69 3.33 6.98
N ALA A 64 -4.95 2.93 7.08
CA ALA A 64 -5.90 3.37 8.10
C ALA A 64 -6.68 2.19 8.69
N TYR A 65 -7.40 2.43 9.77
CA TYR A 65 -8.25 1.44 10.42
C TYR A 65 -9.54 2.07 10.92
N ASP A 66 -10.66 1.45 10.57
CA ASP A 66 -11.97 1.80 11.13
C ASP A 66 -12.19 0.99 12.42
N TYR A 67 -12.02 1.66 13.56
CA TYR A 67 -12.15 1.03 14.88
C TYR A 67 -13.61 0.80 15.30
N GLU A 68 -14.57 1.44 14.64
CA GLU A 68 -15.99 1.25 14.92
C GLU A 68 -16.53 -0.01 14.25
N ASN A 69 -16.09 -0.25 13.01
CA ASN A 69 -16.53 -1.38 12.19
C ASN A 69 -15.52 -2.53 12.12
N ASP A 70 -14.35 -2.38 12.76
CA ASP A 70 -13.30 -3.40 12.91
C ASP A 70 -12.73 -3.91 11.58
N PHE A 71 -12.35 -3.00 10.67
CA PHE A 71 -11.69 -3.35 9.41
C PHE A 71 -10.60 -2.37 8.99
N ARG A 72 -9.70 -2.86 8.14
CA ARG A 72 -8.67 -2.04 7.51
C ARG A 72 -9.26 -1.14 6.44
N VAL A 73 -8.62 -0.01 6.23
CA VAL A 73 -8.92 0.93 5.17
C VAL A 73 -7.60 1.38 4.55
N HIS A 74 -7.52 1.32 3.23
CA HIS A 74 -6.41 1.94 2.51
C HIS A 74 -6.94 3.09 1.64
N MET A 75 -6.23 4.20 1.67
CA MET A 75 -6.61 5.42 0.96
C MET A 75 -5.50 5.82 -0.01
N LEU A 76 -5.77 5.75 -1.31
CA LEU A 76 -4.85 6.21 -2.33
C LEU A 76 -4.94 7.73 -2.47
N GLY A 77 -3.77 8.38 -2.58
CA GLY A 77 -3.66 9.80 -2.81
C GLY A 77 -2.90 10.11 -4.09
N TYR A 78 -3.47 10.97 -4.93
CA TYR A 78 -2.86 11.39 -6.20
C TYR A 78 -2.80 12.90 -6.33
N GLY A 79 -1.86 13.40 -7.14
CA GLY A 79 -1.77 14.82 -7.46
C GLY A 79 -1.55 15.74 -6.25
N ILE A 80 -0.89 15.23 -5.22
CA ILE A 80 -0.63 15.92 -3.96
C ILE A 80 0.24 17.15 -4.24
N GLN A 81 -0.28 18.32 -3.92
CA GLN A 81 0.37 19.61 -4.20
C GLN A 81 1.33 20.04 -3.08
N LYS A 82 1.03 19.66 -1.83
CA LYS A 82 1.81 19.99 -0.65
C LYS A 82 2.26 18.68 0.05
N PRO A 83 3.25 17.96 -0.52
CA PRO A 83 3.65 16.66 -0.02
C PRO A 83 4.09 16.67 1.46
N GLU A 84 4.64 17.79 1.94
CA GLU A 84 5.05 17.96 3.33
C GLU A 84 3.86 17.84 4.31
N VAL A 85 2.65 18.26 3.91
CA VAL A 85 1.43 18.13 4.74
C VAL A 85 1.06 16.67 4.90
N THR A 86 1.04 15.92 3.80
CA THR A 86 0.76 14.48 3.84
C THR A 86 1.85 13.73 4.62
N GLU A 87 3.13 14.02 4.35
CA GLU A 87 4.26 13.37 5.05
C GLU A 87 4.21 13.60 6.55
N GLN A 88 3.88 14.82 6.99
CA GLN A 88 3.72 15.12 8.41
C GLN A 88 2.59 14.30 9.04
N ALA A 89 1.49 14.10 8.33
CA ALA A 89 0.34 13.33 8.81
C ALA A 89 0.64 11.83 8.94
N VAL A 90 1.39 11.25 7.98
CA VAL A 90 1.67 9.80 7.95
C VAL A 90 2.95 9.41 8.69
N HIS A 91 3.85 10.35 8.99
CA HIS A 91 5.12 10.08 9.67
C HIS A 91 4.98 9.30 10.99
N PRO A 92 4.01 9.59 11.88
CA PRO A 92 3.81 8.79 13.10
C PRO A 92 3.52 7.31 12.80
N THR A 93 2.78 7.02 11.72
CA THR A 93 2.49 5.65 11.28
C THR A 93 3.75 4.93 10.83
N LEU A 94 4.61 5.60 10.05
CA LEU A 94 5.90 5.05 9.61
C LEU A 94 6.82 4.72 10.79
N GLU A 95 6.98 5.65 11.73
CA GLU A 95 7.82 5.44 12.93
C GLU A 95 7.28 4.28 13.79
N ALA A 96 5.97 4.25 14.02
CA ALA A 96 5.34 3.18 14.78
C ALA A 96 5.51 1.82 14.08
N ARG A 97 5.32 1.77 12.75
CA ARG A 97 5.53 0.56 11.93
C ARG A 97 6.97 0.06 12.01
N HIS A 98 7.93 0.97 11.92
CA HIS A 98 9.35 0.63 12.04
C HIS A 98 9.69 0.07 13.43
N ALA A 99 9.26 0.75 14.49
CA ALA A 99 9.46 0.29 15.87
C ALA A 99 8.80 -1.07 16.11
N ASN A 100 7.58 -1.28 15.58
CA ASN A 100 6.86 -2.55 15.65
C ASN A 100 7.62 -3.67 14.94
N SER A 101 8.16 -3.40 13.74
CA SER A 101 8.96 -4.36 12.98
C SER A 101 10.27 -4.72 13.70
N LEU A 102 10.95 -3.75 14.33
CA LEU A 102 12.14 -4.02 15.15
C LEU A 102 11.81 -4.94 16.33
N LYS A 103 10.69 -4.69 17.03
CA LYS A 103 10.23 -5.56 18.11
C LYS A 103 9.90 -6.98 17.62
N GLN A 104 9.27 -7.12 16.46
CA GLN A 104 8.99 -8.41 15.85
C GLN A 104 10.30 -9.16 15.51
N ILE A 105 11.30 -8.47 14.96
CA ILE A 105 12.63 -9.04 14.67
C ILE A 105 13.31 -9.50 15.95
N GLU A 106 13.26 -8.71 17.03
CA GLU A 106 13.83 -9.10 18.32
C GLU A 106 13.20 -10.41 18.82
N ILE A 107 11.87 -10.50 18.83
CA ILE A 107 11.15 -11.72 19.23
C ILE A 107 11.53 -12.91 18.34
N LEU A 108 11.55 -12.73 17.02
CA LEU A 108 11.93 -13.77 16.08
C LEU A 108 13.37 -14.26 16.30
N ASN A 109 14.30 -13.37 16.62
CA ASN A 109 15.68 -13.70 16.92
C ASN A 109 15.80 -14.48 18.23
N GLN A 110 15.04 -14.16 19.25
CA GLN A 110 14.92 -14.96 20.47
C GLN A 110 14.40 -16.38 20.20
N HIS A 111 13.68 -16.59 19.08
CA HIS A 111 13.20 -17.90 18.63
C HIS A 111 14.07 -18.53 17.52
N GLY A 112 15.29 -18.06 17.33
CA GLY A 112 16.29 -18.70 16.44
C GLY A 112 16.14 -18.32 14.96
N CYS A 113 15.49 -17.21 14.63
CA CYS A 113 15.39 -16.76 13.24
C CYS A 113 16.64 -16.06 12.72
N GLU A 114 17.47 -15.46 13.60
CA GLU A 114 18.78 -14.86 13.29
C GLU A 114 18.71 -13.80 12.18
N ILE A 115 17.72 -12.89 12.24
CA ILE A 115 17.54 -11.82 11.27
C ILE A 115 18.60 -10.74 11.50
N ASP A 116 19.37 -10.43 10.47
CA ASP A 116 20.33 -9.32 10.46
C ASP A 116 19.73 -8.13 9.71
N LEU A 117 19.57 -7.00 10.41
CA LEU A 117 19.00 -5.76 9.87
C LEU A 117 19.77 -5.24 8.65
N SER A 118 21.08 -5.49 8.56
CA SER A 118 21.91 -5.07 7.44
C SER A 118 21.65 -5.86 6.14
N GLN A 119 21.04 -7.04 6.26
CA GLN A 119 20.73 -7.94 5.14
C GLN A 119 19.29 -7.79 4.60
N LEU A 120 18.47 -6.97 5.25
CA LEU A 120 17.11 -6.71 4.78
C LEU A 120 17.14 -5.91 3.47
N ARG A 121 16.41 -6.40 2.47
CA ARG A 121 16.28 -5.75 1.15
C ARG A 121 15.24 -4.66 1.20
N ARG A 122 15.67 -3.42 1.35
CA ARG A 122 14.83 -2.22 1.41
C ARG A 122 15.57 -1.03 0.82
N ALA A 123 14.85 -0.09 0.22
CA ALA A 123 15.45 1.17 -0.22
C ALA A 123 15.82 2.03 0.99
N ASP A 124 16.92 2.76 0.87
CA ASP A 124 17.41 3.77 1.84
C ASP A 124 17.68 3.24 3.25
N GLY A 125 17.39 1.96 3.52
CA GLY A 125 17.60 1.31 4.81
C GLY A 125 16.80 1.92 5.97
N LYS A 126 15.76 2.74 5.70
CA LYS A 126 15.11 3.57 6.71
C LYS A 126 13.99 2.84 7.45
N TYR A 127 12.92 2.46 6.78
CA TYR A 127 11.76 1.83 7.42
C TYR A 127 11.71 0.32 7.12
N ILE A 128 11.20 -0.47 8.08
CA ILE A 128 11.05 -1.92 7.94
C ILE A 128 9.56 -2.26 7.93
N TYR A 129 9.14 -3.02 6.93
CA TYR A 129 7.80 -3.60 6.81
C TYR A 129 7.87 -5.11 7.06
N LYS A 130 6.74 -5.74 7.37
CA LYS A 130 6.66 -7.21 7.56
C LYS A 130 7.17 -7.98 6.35
N GLN A 131 6.95 -7.46 5.16
CA GLN A 131 7.41 -8.05 3.91
C GLN A 131 8.95 -8.17 3.86
N HIS A 132 9.68 -7.17 4.37
CA HIS A 132 11.15 -7.25 4.46
C HIS A 132 11.61 -8.37 5.40
N ILE A 133 10.91 -8.56 6.53
CA ILE A 133 11.19 -9.65 7.49
C ILE A 133 10.93 -10.99 6.82
N MET A 134 9.78 -11.13 6.16
CA MET A 134 9.39 -12.37 5.50
C MET A 134 10.29 -12.71 4.30
N ASP A 135 10.66 -11.71 3.47
CA ASP A 135 11.62 -11.93 2.36
C ASP A 135 12.96 -12.49 2.87
N ASP A 136 13.47 -11.94 3.98
CA ASP A 136 14.71 -12.45 4.58
C ASP A 136 14.55 -13.89 5.06
N LEU A 137 13.46 -14.20 5.75
CA LEU A 137 13.18 -15.56 6.25
C LEU A 137 13.00 -16.57 5.11
N VAL A 138 12.29 -16.20 4.05
CA VAL A 138 12.10 -17.07 2.87
C VAL A 138 13.42 -17.28 2.13
N ARG A 139 14.20 -16.23 1.86
CA ARG A 139 15.50 -16.35 1.19
C ARG A 139 16.48 -17.25 1.94
N ARG A 140 16.42 -17.27 3.25
CA ARG A 140 17.28 -18.10 4.11
C ARG A 140 16.71 -19.48 4.41
N GLY A 141 15.55 -19.81 3.83
CA GLY A 141 14.87 -21.10 4.03
C GLY A 141 14.30 -21.31 5.45
N LYS A 142 14.09 -20.22 6.20
CA LYS A 142 13.46 -20.23 7.53
C LYS A 142 11.92 -20.21 7.44
N ALA A 143 11.37 -19.74 6.33
CA ALA A 143 9.96 -19.83 5.97
C ALA A 143 9.81 -20.36 4.53
N PRO A 144 8.78 -21.14 4.22
CA PRO A 144 8.60 -21.72 2.88
C PRO A 144 8.07 -20.70 1.86
N ASP A 145 7.30 -19.72 2.31
CA ASP A 145 6.64 -18.70 1.49
C ASP A 145 6.38 -17.42 2.31
N MET A 146 5.84 -16.37 1.63
CA MET A 146 5.65 -15.04 2.22
C MET A 146 4.44 -14.98 3.18
N PHE A 147 3.32 -15.65 2.88
CA PHE A 147 2.03 -15.44 3.56
C PHE A 147 1.33 -16.73 3.98
N GLY A 148 2.00 -17.86 3.84
CA GLY A 148 1.47 -19.18 4.17
C GLY A 148 1.46 -19.50 5.67
N GLU A 149 1.59 -20.77 6.00
CA GLU A 149 1.39 -21.29 7.36
C GLU A 149 2.32 -20.64 8.39
N PHE A 150 3.60 -20.41 8.04
CA PHE A 150 4.55 -19.77 8.94
C PHE A 150 4.09 -18.36 9.29
N TYR A 151 3.72 -17.55 8.28
CA TYR A 151 3.21 -16.19 8.48
C TYR A 151 1.96 -16.17 9.33
N GLN A 152 0.99 -17.05 9.03
CA GLN A 152 -0.28 -17.13 9.76
C GLN A 152 -0.08 -17.49 11.24
N LYS A 153 0.79 -18.45 11.53
CA LYS A 153 1.08 -18.87 12.93
C LYS A 153 1.94 -17.88 13.70
N THR A 154 2.73 -17.06 13.01
CA THR A 154 3.68 -16.14 13.65
C THR A 154 3.09 -14.76 13.84
N PHE A 155 2.46 -14.20 12.80
CA PHE A 155 2.02 -12.80 12.74
C PHE A 155 0.49 -12.64 12.82
N LYS A 156 -0.26 -13.74 12.88
CA LYS A 156 -1.72 -13.78 12.96
C LYS A 156 -2.18 -14.81 14.00
N HIS A 157 -3.48 -14.81 14.27
CA HIS A 157 -4.16 -15.86 15.07
C HIS A 157 -3.53 -16.11 16.46
N GLY A 158 -3.05 -15.07 17.13
CA GLY A 158 -2.41 -15.17 18.45
C GLY A 158 -0.95 -15.63 18.41
N GLY A 159 -0.30 -15.54 17.26
CA GLY A 159 1.14 -15.85 17.11
C GLY A 159 2.04 -14.88 17.89
N ILE A 160 3.31 -15.25 18.08
CA ILE A 160 4.27 -14.48 18.91
C ILE A 160 4.51 -13.05 18.42
N CYS A 161 4.25 -12.77 17.16
CA CYS A 161 4.34 -11.45 16.53
C CYS A 161 2.97 -10.91 16.10
N ASP A 162 1.86 -11.46 16.61
CA ASP A 162 0.50 -11.00 16.31
C ASP A 162 0.14 -9.78 17.16
N PHE A 163 0.80 -8.69 16.85
CA PHE A 163 0.49 -7.35 17.35
C PHE A 163 0.76 -6.34 16.24
N ASP A 164 0.01 -5.26 16.26
CA ASP A 164 0.09 -4.23 15.23
C ASP A 164 0.18 -2.84 15.89
N ILE A 165 0.34 -1.82 15.06
CA ILE A 165 0.35 -0.42 15.48
C ILE A 165 -1.07 0.13 15.53
N ARG A 166 -1.23 1.31 16.13
CA ARG A 166 -2.44 2.09 15.97
C ARG A 166 -2.34 2.87 14.65
N TYR A 167 -3.30 2.65 13.78
CA TYR A 167 -3.42 3.36 12.51
C TYR A 167 -4.28 4.63 12.66
N PRO A 168 -4.16 5.61 11.76
CA PRO A 168 -5.12 6.70 11.65
C PRO A 168 -6.51 6.17 11.27
N SER A 169 -7.55 6.92 11.59
CA SER A 169 -8.91 6.64 11.11
C SER A 169 -9.03 6.91 9.61
N PRO A 170 -10.05 6.38 8.91
CA PRO A 170 -10.31 6.66 7.51
C PRO A 170 -10.46 8.15 7.19
N LEU A 171 -11.05 8.93 8.12
CA LEU A 171 -11.19 10.38 7.96
C LEU A 171 -9.86 11.13 8.12
N GLU A 172 -8.98 10.70 9.02
CA GLU A 172 -7.63 11.26 9.14
C GLU A 172 -6.81 10.99 7.88
N ALA A 173 -6.89 9.78 7.31
CA ALA A 173 -6.24 9.43 6.05
C ALA A 173 -6.78 10.27 4.88
N LEU A 174 -8.10 10.44 4.79
CA LEU A 174 -8.73 11.30 3.79
C LEU A 174 -8.23 12.75 3.90
N ARG A 175 -8.23 13.31 5.11
CA ARG A 175 -7.76 14.69 5.36
C ARG A 175 -6.29 14.87 5.02
N ALA A 176 -5.43 13.91 5.34
CA ALA A 176 -4.01 13.96 5.01
C ALA A 176 -3.75 14.16 3.49
N ILE A 177 -4.65 13.68 2.63
CA ILE A 177 -4.59 13.86 1.19
C ILE A 177 -5.28 15.17 0.78
N LYS A 178 -6.47 15.44 1.29
CA LYS A 178 -7.29 16.61 0.87
C LYS A 178 -6.66 17.93 1.29
N ASP A 179 -6.13 18.03 2.51
CA ASP A 179 -5.47 19.25 3.04
C ASP A 179 -4.16 19.56 2.28
N ALA A 180 -3.56 18.53 1.69
CA ALA A 180 -2.42 18.65 0.80
C ALA A 180 -2.78 18.98 -0.66
N GLY A 181 -4.07 19.17 -0.98
CA GLY A 181 -4.57 19.48 -2.31
C GLY A 181 -4.59 18.30 -3.27
N GLY A 182 -4.59 17.08 -2.75
CA GLY A 182 -4.63 15.83 -3.51
C GLY A 182 -6.05 15.33 -3.80
N LEU A 183 -6.13 14.31 -4.65
CA LEU A 183 -7.32 13.52 -4.93
C LEU A 183 -7.26 12.22 -4.12
N ALA A 184 -8.31 11.93 -3.35
CA ALA A 184 -8.40 10.76 -2.48
C ALA A 184 -9.30 9.68 -3.09
N VAL A 185 -8.80 8.45 -3.12
CA VAL A 185 -9.50 7.28 -3.68
C VAL A 185 -9.49 6.15 -2.65
N LEU A 186 -10.65 5.57 -2.35
CA LEU A 186 -10.73 4.39 -1.50
C LEU A 186 -10.23 3.16 -2.28
N ALA A 187 -9.20 2.51 -1.76
CA ALA A 187 -8.55 1.37 -2.40
C ALA A 187 -9.34 0.06 -2.17
N HIS A 188 -9.23 -0.86 -3.12
CA HIS A 188 -9.65 -2.28 -3.09
C HIS A 188 -10.73 -2.66 -2.06
N SER A 189 -11.89 -1.98 -2.08
CA SER A 189 -12.97 -2.18 -1.11
C SER A 189 -13.48 -3.62 -1.03
N GLY A 190 -13.38 -4.41 -2.11
CA GLY A 190 -13.72 -5.82 -2.11
C GLY A 190 -12.78 -6.68 -1.25
N GLN A 191 -11.49 -6.36 -1.22
CA GLN A 191 -10.53 -7.05 -0.38
C GLN A 191 -10.80 -6.80 1.12
N GLN A 192 -11.14 -5.58 1.47
CA GLN A 192 -11.31 -5.15 2.87
C GLN A 192 -12.77 -5.19 3.35
N GLN A 193 -13.74 -5.44 2.43
CA GLN A 193 -15.18 -5.48 2.70
C GLN A 193 -15.69 -4.21 3.42
N ASN A 194 -15.13 -3.06 3.07
CA ASN A 194 -15.34 -1.78 3.76
C ASN A 194 -16.32 -0.83 3.04
N PHE A 195 -17.21 -1.36 2.21
CA PHE A 195 -18.16 -0.56 1.43
C PHE A 195 -19.06 0.36 2.28
N CYS A 196 -19.34 -0.01 3.54
CA CYS A 196 -20.23 0.73 4.42
C CYS A 196 -19.74 2.14 4.77
N ILE A 197 -18.42 2.42 4.66
CA ILE A 197 -17.86 3.75 4.96
C ILE A 197 -17.91 4.72 3.77
N ILE A 198 -18.18 4.23 2.54
CA ILE A 198 -18.20 5.06 1.34
C ILE A 198 -19.14 6.26 1.47
N PRO A 199 -20.39 6.11 1.97
CA PRO A 199 -21.30 7.25 2.12
C PRO A 199 -20.78 8.36 3.02
N GLU A 200 -20.06 8.01 4.08
CA GLU A 200 -19.48 9.00 4.99
C GLU A 200 -18.26 9.68 4.36
N LEU A 201 -17.34 8.91 3.79
CA LEU A 201 -16.15 9.44 3.12
C LEU A 201 -16.51 10.35 1.94
N ALA A 202 -17.55 9.99 1.17
CA ALA A 202 -18.06 10.82 0.07
C ALA A 202 -18.55 12.19 0.55
N LYS A 203 -19.27 12.25 1.68
CA LYS A 203 -19.71 13.52 2.30
C LYS A 203 -18.53 14.37 2.79
N GLN A 204 -17.40 13.74 3.09
CA GLN A 204 -16.18 14.40 3.59
C GLN A 204 -15.18 14.73 2.48
N GLY A 205 -15.53 14.48 1.19
CA GLY A 205 -14.74 14.88 0.04
C GLY A 205 -13.88 13.79 -0.57
N LEU A 206 -14.24 12.52 -0.40
CA LEU A 206 -13.66 11.43 -1.20
C LEU A 206 -13.92 11.73 -2.69
N ASP A 207 -12.92 11.54 -3.53
CA ASP A 207 -13.01 11.85 -4.95
C ASP A 207 -13.29 10.62 -5.83
N GLY A 208 -12.84 9.44 -5.41
CA GLY A 208 -12.97 8.24 -6.25
C GLY A 208 -12.94 6.92 -5.49
N LEU A 209 -13.18 5.85 -6.26
CA LEU A 209 -13.14 4.45 -5.79
C LEU A 209 -12.27 3.63 -6.75
N GLU A 210 -11.49 2.69 -6.21
CA GLU A 210 -10.75 1.74 -7.02
C GLU A 210 -11.67 0.60 -7.46
N LEU A 211 -11.99 0.57 -8.77
CA LEU A 211 -12.87 -0.42 -9.39
C LEU A 211 -12.08 -1.66 -9.84
N HIS A 212 -11.05 -1.42 -10.67
CA HIS A 212 -10.25 -2.49 -11.25
C HIS A 212 -9.10 -2.84 -10.33
N HIS A 213 -9.31 -3.84 -9.51
CA HIS A 213 -8.32 -4.47 -8.63
C HIS A 213 -8.54 -5.99 -8.65
N HIS A 214 -7.48 -6.79 -8.57
CA HIS A 214 -7.56 -8.24 -8.68
C HIS A 214 -8.43 -8.89 -7.59
N ALA A 215 -8.49 -8.31 -6.39
CA ALA A 215 -9.31 -8.78 -5.28
C ALA A 215 -10.79 -8.32 -5.33
N ASN A 216 -11.15 -7.41 -6.25
CA ASN A 216 -12.55 -7.00 -6.43
C ASN A 216 -13.27 -8.01 -7.35
N SER A 217 -14.18 -8.81 -6.81
CA SER A 217 -15.06 -9.68 -7.58
C SER A 217 -16.01 -8.85 -8.49
N GLU A 218 -16.69 -9.48 -9.46
CA GLU A 218 -17.65 -8.72 -10.27
C GLU A 218 -18.80 -8.15 -9.43
N LYS A 219 -19.22 -8.86 -8.38
CA LYS A 219 -20.21 -8.35 -7.43
C LYS A 219 -19.70 -7.10 -6.69
N ASP A 220 -18.43 -7.10 -6.27
CA ASP A 220 -17.83 -5.93 -5.63
C ASP A 220 -17.76 -4.75 -6.59
N ARG A 221 -17.40 -4.99 -7.86
CA ARG A 221 -17.39 -3.97 -8.91
C ARG A 221 -18.78 -3.38 -9.19
N GLU A 222 -19.83 -4.19 -9.14
CA GLU A 222 -21.22 -3.68 -9.24
C GLU A 222 -21.55 -2.74 -8.08
N ILE A 223 -21.17 -3.10 -6.85
CA ILE A 223 -21.37 -2.26 -5.66
C ILE A 223 -20.57 -0.95 -5.79
N ILE A 224 -19.31 -1.03 -6.21
CA ILE A 224 -18.43 0.13 -6.40
C ILE A 224 -19.01 1.07 -7.45
N ARG A 225 -19.47 0.55 -8.62
CA ARG A 225 -20.11 1.37 -9.66
C ARG A 225 -21.38 2.06 -9.16
N ALA A 226 -22.20 1.37 -8.35
CA ALA A 226 -23.40 1.92 -7.78
C ALA A 226 -23.10 3.10 -6.84
N TYR A 227 -22.12 2.95 -5.94
CA TYR A 227 -21.68 4.03 -5.07
C TYR A 227 -21.04 5.19 -5.85
N ALA A 228 -20.21 4.88 -6.85
CA ALA A 228 -19.58 5.91 -7.69
C ALA A 228 -20.64 6.76 -8.41
N ALA A 229 -21.68 6.13 -8.98
CA ALA A 229 -22.79 6.84 -9.61
C ALA A 229 -23.63 7.64 -8.61
N GLN A 230 -23.84 7.11 -7.40
CA GLN A 230 -24.66 7.76 -6.36
C GLN A 230 -24.00 9.03 -5.80
N TYR A 231 -22.66 9.04 -5.67
CA TYR A 231 -21.90 10.11 -5.01
C TYR A 231 -21.04 10.92 -5.99
N ASP A 232 -21.18 10.73 -7.30
CA ASP A 232 -20.40 11.38 -8.35
C ASP A 232 -18.88 11.22 -8.15
N LEU A 233 -18.45 9.98 -7.86
CA LEU A 233 -17.05 9.62 -7.65
C LEU A 233 -16.44 9.06 -8.95
N PHE A 234 -15.18 9.43 -9.25
CA PHE A 234 -14.51 8.81 -10.38
C PHE A 234 -14.00 7.40 -10.02
N LEU A 235 -13.68 6.62 -11.05
CA LEU A 235 -13.22 5.24 -10.91
C LEU A 235 -11.76 5.12 -11.36
N THR A 236 -10.97 4.39 -10.59
CA THR A 236 -9.58 4.04 -10.92
C THR A 236 -9.40 2.54 -11.09
N GLY A 237 -8.18 2.16 -11.45
CA GLY A 237 -7.75 0.77 -11.44
C GLY A 237 -6.26 0.67 -11.24
N GLY A 238 -5.84 -0.37 -10.54
CA GLY A 238 -4.46 -0.70 -10.29
C GLY A 238 -4.29 -2.17 -9.94
N SER A 239 -3.06 -2.63 -10.03
CA SER A 239 -2.71 -4.03 -9.77
C SER A 239 -2.42 -4.32 -8.31
N ASP A 240 -2.12 -3.29 -7.52
CA ASP A 240 -1.54 -3.42 -6.18
C ASP A 240 -0.25 -4.27 -6.19
N PHE A 241 0.57 -4.03 -7.21
CA PHE A 241 1.74 -4.84 -7.51
C PHE A 241 2.86 -4.61 -6.49
N HIS A 242 3.18 -5.66 -5.73
CA HIS A 242 4.30 -5.71 -4.79
C HIS A 242 5.49 -6.54 -5.33
N GLY A 243 5.48 -6.84 -6.62
CA GLY A 243 6.54 -7.59 -7.27
C GLY A 243 6.45 -9.09 -7.01
N LYS A 244 7.45 -9.64 -6.29
CA LYS A 244 7.49 -11.08 -5.97
C LYS A 244 6.56 -11.46 -4.82
N PHE A 245 6.00 -10.47 -4.14
CA PHE A 245 5.24 -10.69 -2.91
C PHE A 245 3.75 -10.82 -3.19
N GLU A 246 3.14 -9.87 -3.89
CA GLU A 246 1.72 -9.88 -4.24
C GLU A 246 1.45 -9.06 -5.51
N GLY A 247 0.27 -9.27 -6.09
CA GLY A 247 -0.21 -8.54 -7.24
C GLY A 247 0.33 -9.08 -8.58
N VAL A 248 -0.40 -8.78 -9.63
CA VAL A 248 0.00 -9.06 -11.03
C VAL A 248 -0.13 -7.75 -11.78
N LEU A 249 0.93 -7.32 -12.46
CA LEU A 249 0.84 -6.16 -13.35
C LEU A 249 -0.35 -6.32 -14.29
N VAL A 250 -1.11 -5.27 -14.48
CA VAL A 250 -2.24 -5.24 -15.42
C VAL A 250 -1.71 -5.48 -16.83
N ASP A 251 -2.27 -6.50 -17.51
CA ASP A 251 -1.97 -6.86 -18.92
C ASP A 251 -2.59 -5.85 -19.92
#